data_0b832bfbc073f9b124278b50a546b880
#
_entry.id   0b832bfbc073f9b124278b50a546b880
#
_cell.length_a   1.000
_cell.length_b   1.000
_cell.length_c   1.000
_cell.angle_alpha   90.00
_cell.angle_beta   90.00
_cell.angle_gamma   90.00
#
_symmetry.space_group_name_H-M   'P 1'
#
loop_
_entity.id
_entity.type
_entity.pdbx_description
1 polymer ?
#
loop_
_entity_poly.entity_id
_entity_poly.type
_entity_poly.pdbx_seq_one_letter_code
_entity_poly.pdbx_strand_id
1 'polypeptide(L)'
;TIAPGTQLYFHENAGLQVFGSLKIEGEKDREVVMRGDRLDHMFDYLPYDRTPGQWQGIRLMSSAHDCRISFADIHSAYDAVMIEAGDATKQKLLIENATIHNSQGYGVRIDSAKVQILNSQITNCLKHPLYVEGGDVEVNGCTIAQFYPFDGRRESAIGFASPLPRFEVRNSLVTGYHDDEVVWEAPK
;
A
#
# COMPACT_ATOMS: atom_id res chain seq x y z
N THR A 1 -1.28 6.26 -17.98
CA THR A 1 -0.38 7.07 -17.13
C THR A 1 -1.17 8.15 -16.42
N ILE A 2 -0.86 8.37 -15.13
CA ILE A 2 -1.37 9.46 -14.30
C ILE A 2 -0.21 10.44 -14.10
N ALA A 3 -0.39 11.68 -14.53
CA ALA A 3 0.67 12.68 -14.62
C ALA A 3 0.94 13.39 -13.26
N PRO A 4 2.11 14.03 -13.10
CA PRO A 4 2.46 14.75 -11.87
C PRO A 4 1.46 15.85 -11.49
N GLY A 5 1.15 15.94 -10.20
CA GLY A 5 0.21 16.90 -9.63
C GLY A 5 -1.27 16.55 -9.83
N THR A 6 -1.57 15.36 -10.36
CA THR A 6 -2.96 14.88 -10.48
C THR A 6 -3.54 14.54 -9.11
N GLN A 7 -4.75 15.00 -8.84
CA GLN A 7 -5.53 14.62 -7.66
C GLN A 7 -6.74 13.81 -8.10
N LEU A 8 -6.87 12.59 -7.56
CA LEU A 8 -7.98 11.68 -7.83
C LEU A 8 -8.81 11.49 -6.58
N TYR A 9 -10.08 11.81 -6.69
CA TYR A 9 -11.06 11.67 -5.62
C TYR A 9 -12.02 10.52 -5.95
N PHE A 10 -12.16 9.60 -5.01
CA PHE A 10 -12.98 8.39 -5.18
C PHE A 10 -14.17 8.41 -4.25
N HIS A 11 -15.34 8.07 -4.76
CA HIS A 11 -16.56 7.96 -3.97
C HIS A 11 -16.76 6.52 -3.49
N GLU A 12 -17.02 6.35 -2.19
CA GLU A 12 -17.39 5.07 -1.53
C GLU A 12 -16.70 3.81 -2.09
N ASN A 13 -17.45 3.06 -2.91
CA ASN A 13 -17.01 1.76 -3.45
C ASN A 13 -16.20 1.88 -4.74
N ALA A 14 -15.87 3.09 -5.17
CA ALA A 14 -15.01 3.29 -6.32
C ALA A 14 -13.56 2.83 -6.03
N GLY A 15 -12.88 2.36 -7.06
CA GLY A 15 -11.49 1.92 -7.00
C GLY A 15 -10.93 1.70 -8.39
N LEU A 16 -9.66 1.36 -8.48
CA LEU A 16 -9.00 1.04 -9.75
C LEU A 16 -8.74 -0.46 -9.85
N GLN A 17 -9.25 -1.09 -10.90
CA GLN A 17 -8.88 -2.45 -11.30
C GLN A 17 -8.00 -2.38 -12.55
N VAL A 18 -6.78 -2.89 -12.45
CA VAL A 18 -5.75 -2.77 -13.49
C VAL A 18 -5.49 -4.13 -14.10
N PHE A 19 -5.78 -4.29 -15.38
CA PHE A 19 -5.56 -5.52 -16.14
C PHE A 19 -4.31 -5.48 -17.03
N GLY A 20 -3.76 -4.30 -17.24
CA GLY A 20 -2.56 -4.06 -18.05
C GLY A 20 -1.51 -3.30 -17.24
N SER A 21 -0.93 -2.25 -17.83
CA SER A 21 0.09 -1.42 -17.19
C SER A 21 -0.49 -0.13 -16.63
N LEU A 22 -0.23 0.15 -15.35
CA LEU A 22 -0.54 1.43 -14.71
C LEU A 22 0.76 2.16 -14.38
N LYS A 23 0.87 3.40 -14.82
CA LYS A 23 1.97 4.30 -14.46
C LYS A 23 1.41 5.49 -13.70
N ILE A 24 1.74 5.59 -12.42
CA ILE A 24 1.51 6.76 -11.57
C ILE A 24 2.86 7.46 -11.45
N GLU A 25 2.98 8.61 -12.10
CA GLU A 25 4.28 9.29 -12.29
C GLU A 25 4.21 10.70 -11.72
N GLY A 26 4.22 10.80 -10.38
CA GLY A 26 4.40 12.06 -9.68
C GLY A 26 5.84 12.55 -9.73
N GLU A 27 6.06 13.74 -9.19
CA GLU A 27 7.34 14.40 -8.99
C GLU A 27 7.42 14.91 -7.54
N LYS A 28 8.62 15.15 -7.02
CA LYS A 28 8.86 15.53 -5.63
C LYS A 28 7.97 16.68 -5.09
N ASP A 29 7.71 17.69 -5.91
CA ASP A 29 6.89 18.84 -5.51
C ASP A 29 5.50 18.83 -6.20
N ARG A 30 5.18 17.76 -6.92
CA ARG A 30 3.95 17.54 -7.68
C ARG A 30 3.52 16.09 -7.58
N GLU A 31 3.29 15.64 -6.37
CA GLU A 31 2.85 14.27 -6.11
C GLU A 31 1.48 13.99 -6.74
N VAL A 32 1.24 12.72 -7.05
CA VAL A 32 -0.10 12.24 -7.41
C VAL A 32 -0.82 11.90 -6.11
N VAL A 33 -1.97 12.51 -5.86
CA VAL A 33 -2.79 12.25 -4.66
C VAL A 33 -3.99 11.39 -5.04
N MET A 34 -4.21 10.31 -4.30
CA MET A 34 -5.33 9.39 -4.48
C MET A 34 -6.03 9.16 -3.13
N ARG A 35 -7.30 9.60 -3.03
CA ARG A 35 -8.03 9.64 -1.76
C ARG A 35 -9.54 9.56 -1.93
N GLY A 36 -10.28 9.47 -0.84
CA GLY A 36 -11.72 9.65 -0.85
C GLY A 36 -12.14 11.07 -1.23
N ASP A 37 -13.37 11.23 -1.69
CA ASP A 37 -13.91 12.51 -2.18
C ASP A 37 -14.45 13.42 -1.07
N ARG A 38 -14.49 12.97 0.18
CA ARG A 38 -14.95 13.79 1.30
C ARG A 38 -13.88 14.78 1.72
N LEU A 39 -14.23 16.06 1.63
CA LEU A 39 -13.37 17.20 1.97
C LEU A 39 -13.76 17.88 3.30
N ASP A 40 -14.84 17.43 3.91
CA ASP A 40 -15.33 17.91 5.20
C ASP A 40 -14.60 17.27 6.39
N HIS A 41 -14.99 17.63 7.58
CA HIS A 41 -14.48 17.05 8.82
C HIS A 41 -15.53 16.13 9.44
N MET A 42 -15.08 15.00 9.99
CA MET A 42 -15.89 14.11 10.82
C MET A 42 -16.13 14.78 12.19
N PHE A 43 -15.07 15.38 12.74
CA PHE A 43 -15.06 16.21 13.93
C PHE A 43 -14.14 17.40 13.69
N ASP A 44 -14.23 18.46 14.48
CA ASP A 44 -13.39 19.67 14.31
C ASP A 44 -11.89 19.38 14.22
N TYR A 45 -11.45 18.34 14.90
CA TYR A 45 -10.03 17.91 14.93
C TYR A 45 -9.68 16.75 13.97
N LEU A 46 -10.68 16.14 13.30
CA LEU A 46 -10.49 14.97 12.44
C LEU A 46 -11.11 15.20 11.07
N PRO A 47 -10.33 15.58 10.08
CA PRO A 47 -10.80 15.65 8.71
C PRO A 47 -11.08 14.24 8.16
N TYR A 48 -12.09 14.11 7.31
CA TYR A 48 -12.36 12.87 6.59
C TYR A 48 -11.20 12.41 5.74
N ASP A 49 -10.35 13.32 5.33
CA ASP A 49 -9.11 13.04 4.62
C ASP A 49 -8.22 11.98 5.29
N ARG A 50 -8.27 11.89 6.61
CA ARG A 50 -7.50 10.91 7.38
C ARG A 50 -8.31 9.73 7.88
N THR A 51 -9.58 9.65 7.51
CA THR A 51 -10.45 8.55 7.90
C THR A 51 -10.32 7.42 6.90
N PRO A 52 -9.96 6.20 7.31
CA PRO A 52 -9.78 5.07 6.39
C PRO A 52 -11.11 4.54 5.85
N GLY A 53 -11.06 3.75 4.77
CA GLY A 53 -12.21 3.03 4.23
C GLY A 53 -13.14 3.84 3.33
N GLN A 54 -12.69 4.95 2.76
CA GLN A 54 -13.52 5.80 1.91
C GLN A 54 -13.61 5.34 0.45
N TRP A 55 -12.72 4.49 -0.02
CA TRP A 55 -12.66 3.95 -1.37
C TRP A 55 -11.94 2.60 -1.40
N GLN A 56 -12.06 1.84 -2.48
CA GLN A 56 -11.59 0.46 -2.52
C GLN A 56 -10.09 0.29 -2.76
N GLY A 57 -9.37 1.37 -3.16
CA GLY A 57 -7.95 1.33 -3.48
C GLY A 57 -7.65 0.89 -4.91
N ILE A 58 -6.41 0.42 -5.12
CA ILE A 58 -5.87 -0.03 -6.40
C ILE A 58 -5.70 -1.54 -6.35
N ARG A 59 -6.28 -2.27 -7.29
CA ARG A 59 -6.08 -3.70 -7.45
C ARG A 59 -5.39 -4.00 -8.77
N LEU A 60 -4.17 -4.52 -8.70
CA LEU A 60 -3.44 -5.03 -9.85
C LEU A 60 -3.83 -6.50 -10.06
N MET A 61 -4.64 -6.75 -11.08
CA MET A 61 -5.14 -8.07 -11.41
C MET A 61 -4.01 -9.01 -11.88
N SER A 62 -4.27 -10.29 -11.98
CA SER A 62 -3.26 -11.29 -12.38
C SER A 62 -2.57 -10.96 -13.70
N SER A 63 -3.31 -10.39 -14.66
CA SER A 63 -2.78 -9.96 -15.97
C SER A 63 -2.02 -8.63 -15.94
N ALA A 64 -2.07 -7.88 -14.85
CA ALA A 64 -1.35 -6.61 -14.75
C ALA A 64 0.17 -6.83 -14.76
N HIS A 65 0.89 -5.94 -15.41
CA HIS A 65 2.33 -6.04 -15.61
C HIS A 65 2.95 -4.66 -15.77
N ASP A 66 4.25 -4.56 -15.49
CA ASP A 66 5.04 -3.36 -15.69
C ASP A 66 4.35 -2.10 -15.11
N CYS A 67 3.83 -2.23 -13.90
CA CYS A 67 3.20 -1.12 -13.17
C CYS A 67 4.24 -0.34 -12.37
N ARG A 68 3.98 0.97 -12.19
CA ARG A 68 4.83 1.86 -11.40
C ARG A 68 3.97 2.83 -10.59
N ILE A 69 4.36 3.05 -9.35
CA ILE A 69 3.84 4.09 -8.46
C ILE A 69 5.03 4.90 -7.98
N SER A 70 5.14 6.14 -8.42
CA SER A 70 6.27 7.02 -8.10
C SER A 70 5.77 8.38 -7.64
N PHE A 71 6.31 8.89 -6.53
CA PHE A 71 5.90 10.16 -5.92
C PHE A 71 4.38 10.29 -5.82
N ALA A 72 3.77 9.37 -5.08
CA ALA A 72 2.34 9.33 -4.88
C ALA A 72 1.98 9.31 -3.39
N ASP A 73 0.90 9.99 -3.04
CA ASP A 73 0.23 9.90 -1.76
C ASP A 73 -1.11 9.16 -1.95
N ILE A 74 -1.20 7.95 -1.38
CA ILE A 74 -2.36 7.06 -1.49
C ILE A 74 -2.90 6.82 -0.10
N HIS A 75 -4.08 7.32 0.19
CA HIS A 75 -4.61 7.21 1.55
C HIS A 75 -6.13 7.07 1.64
N SER A 76 -6.57 6.76 2.86
CA SER A 76 -7.98 6.62 3.23
C SER A 76 -8.74 5.54 2.47
N ALA A 77 -8.02 4.57 1.90
CA ALA A 77 -8.61 3.44 1.20
C ALA A 77 -9.15 2.36 2.17
N TYR A 78 -9.91 1.42 1.62
CA TYR A 78 -10.14 0.14 2.29
C TYR A 78 -8.84 -0.68 2.26
N ASP A 79 -8.44 -1.19 1.09
CA ASP A 79 -7.11 -1.76 0.86
C ASP A 79 -6.36 -0.88 -0.14
N ALA A 80 -5.26 -0.23 0.24
CA ALA A 80 -4.68 0.80 -0.62
C ALA A 80 -4.11 0.23 -1.92
N VAL A 81 -3.26 -0.82 -1.85
CA VAL A 81 -2.68 -1.47 -3.04
C VAL A 81 -2.70 -2.99 -2.87
N MET A 82 -3.50 -3.66 -3.69
CA MET A 82 -3.63 -5.11 -3.74
C MET A 82 -2.99 -5.63 -5.03
N ILE A 83 -2.08 -6.61 -4.91
CA ILE A 83 -1.34 -7.15 -6.04
C ILE A 83 -1.61 -8.65 -6.11
N GLU A 84 -2.42 -9.07 -7.11
CA GLU A 84 -2.69 -10.48 -7.37
C GLU A 84 -1.45 -11.18 -7.95
N ALA A 85 -1.44 -12.49 -7.90
CA ALA A 85 -0.36 -13.33 -8.44
C ALA A 85 0.00 -12.95 -9.88
N GLY A 86 1.26 -13.08 -10.22
CA GLY A 86 1.78 -12.75 -11.54
C GLY A 86 2.96 -13.63 -11.95
N ASP A 87 3.55 -13.35 -13.10
CA ASP A 87 4.78 -14.00 -13.54
C ASP A 87 5.95 -13.63 -12.62
N ALA A 88 6.45 -14.60 -11.86
CA ALA A 88 7.54 -14.39 -10.89
C ALA A 88 8.87 -13.93 -11.53
N THR A 89 9.03 -14.09 -12.84
CA THR A 89 10.23 -13.67 -13.58
C THR A 89 10.19 -12.21 -14.02
N LYS A 90 9.00 -11.58 -14.04
CA LYS A 90 8.78 -10.22 -14.54
C LYS A 90 8.38 -9.28 -13.43
N GLN A 91 8.99 -8.11 -13.42
CA GLN A 91 8.59 -7.02 -12.51
C GLN A 91 7.12 -6.68 -12.74
N LYS A 92 6.29 -6.91 -11.73
CA LYS A 92 4.86 -6.56 -11.80
C LYS A 92 4.61 -5.14 -11.32
N LEU A 93 5.26 -4.74 -10.21
CA LEU A 93 5.11 -3.41 -9.64
C LEU A 93 6.44 -2.89 -9.07
N LEU A 94 6.72 -1.63 -9.35
CA LEU A 94 7.69 -0.81 -8.63
C LEU A 94 6.93 0.29 -7.88
N ILE A 95 7.13 0.38 -6.56
CA ILE A 95 6.71 1.51 -5.73
C ILE A 95 7.97 2.25 -5.30
N GLU A 96 8.02 3.56 -5.53
CA GLU A 96 9.16 4.36 -5.12
C GLU A 96 8.77 5.79 -4.73
N ASN A 97 9.41 6.31 -3.69
CA ASN A 97 9.17 7.67 -3.18
C ASN A 97 7.67 7.95 -2.94
N ALA A 98 6.94 6.96 -2.44
CA ALA A 98 5.50 7.04 -2.24
C ALA A 98 5.15 6.98 -0.75
N THR A 99 4.02 7.59 -0.39
CA THR A 99 3.40 7.48 0.93
C THR A 99 2.06 6.76 0.78
N ILE A 100 1.89 5.65 1.51
CA ILE A 100 0.66 4.85 1.53
C ILE A 100 0.22 4.75 2.99
N HIS A 101 -0.97 5.26 3.30
CA HIS A 101 -1.37 5.34 4.70
C HIS A 101 -2.88 5.35 4.95
N ASN A 102 -3.26 5.14 6.21
CA ASN A 102 -4.63 5.22 6.70
C ASN A 102 -5.60 4.32 5.92
N SER A 103 -5.28 3.03 5.82
CA SER A 103 -6.17 2.03 5.21
C SER A 103 -6.97 1.28 6.26
N GLN A 104 -8.23 0.96 5.97
CA GLN A 104 -9.08 0.13 6.83
C GLN A 104 -8.71 -1.36 6.74
N GLY A 105 -8.08 -1.77 5.67
CA GLY A 105 -7.49 -3.09 5.45
C GLY A 105 -5.97 -2.99 5.37
N TYR A 106 -5.38 -3.51 4.30
CA TYR A 106 -3.95 -3.51 4.04
C TYR A 106 -3.45 -2.19 3.45
N GLY A 107 -2.19 -1.86 3.72
CA GLY A 107 -1.47 -0.84 2.96
C GLY A 107 -1.06 -1.39 1.60
N VAL A 108 -0.16 -2.36 1.59
CA VAL A 108 0.26 -3.11 0.40
C VAL A 108 0.13 -4.60 0.68
N ARG A 109 -0.67 -5.30 -0.11
CA ARG A 109 -0.76 -6.77 -0.07
C ARG A 109 -0.26 -7.37 -1.38
N ILE A 110 0.62 -8.36 -1.27
CA ILE A 110 1.29 -9.01 -2.41
C ILE A 110 0.98 -10.50 -2.38
N ASP A 111 0.31 -11.00 -3.42
CA ASP A 111 0.07 -12.42 -3.65
C ASP A 111 0.98 -12.90 -4.79
N SER A 112 2.04 -13.64 -4.46
CA SER A 112 2.91 -14.34 -5.43
C SER A 112 3.32 -13.53 -6.67
N ALA A 113 3.88 -12.34 -6.46
CA ALA A 113 4.31 -11.44 -7.53
C ALA A 113 5.74 -10.93 -7.30
N LYS A 114 6.38 -10.41 -8.36
CA LYS A 114 7.65 -9.71 -8.26
C LYS A 114 7.43 -8.22 -8.07
N VAL A 115 7.80 -7.72 -6.88
CA VAL A 115 7.55 -6.35 -6.44
C VAL A 115 8.80 -5.74 -5.81
N GLN A 116 9.05 -4.48 -6.14
CA GLN A 116 10.06 -3.65 -5.43
C GLN A 116 9.37 -2.46 -4.77
N ILE A 117 9.77 -2.17 -3.53
CA ILE A 117 9.32 -1.01 -2.76
C ILE A 117 10.56 -0.27 -2.27
N LEU A 118 10.75 0.93 -2.79
CA LEU A 118 11.96 1.72 -2.58
C LEU A 118 11.63 3.10 -1.99
N ASN A 119 12.41 3.56 -1.01
CA ASN A 119 12.34 4.91 -0.46
C ASN A 119 10.90 5.38 -0.13
N SER A 120 10.06 4.48 0.37
CA SER A 120 8.64 4.73 0.55
C SER A 120 8.20 4.58 2.00
N GLN A 121 7.05 5.14 2.32
CA GLN A 121 6.44 5.03 3.63
C GLN A 121 5.10 4.31 3.51
N ILE A 122 4.89 3.25 4.33
CA ILE A 122 3.64 2.52 4.42
C ILE A 122 3.24 2.46 5.89
N THR A 123 2.13 3.12 6.25
CA THR A 123 1.82 3.33 7.66
C THR A 123 0.33 3.29 7.97
N ASN A 124 0.00 3.05 9.25
CA ASN A 124 -1.33 3.27 9.81
C ASN A 124 -2.45 2.53 9.06
N CYS A 125 -2.33 1.23 8.94
CA CYS A 125 -3.37 0.37 8.37
C CYS A 125 -3.97 -0.53 9.47
N LEU A 126 -5.27 -0.82 9.42
CA LEU A 126 -5.89 -1.69 10.44
C LEU A 126 -5.31 -3.10 10.36
N LYS A 127 -5.14 -3.62 9.15
CA LYS A 127 -4.34 -4.81 8.88
C LYS A 127 -2.88 -4.43 8.72
N HIS A 128 -2.07 -5.36 8.21
CA HIS A 128 -0.65 -5.06 8.00
C HIS A 128 -0.45 -3.90 7.03
N PRO A 129 0.37 -2.89 7.35
CA PRO A 129 0.91 -1.97 6.36
C PRO A 129 1.53 -2.71 5.17
N LEU A 130 2.32 -3.76 5.40
CA LEU A 130 2.83 -4.63 4.35
C LEU A 130 2.50 -6.10 4.65
N TYR A 131 1.84 -6.77 3.71
CA TYR A 131 1.57 -8.21 3.77
C TYR A 131 2.09 -8.92 2.51
N VAL A 132 2.84 -10.00 2.69
CA VAL A 132 3.47 -10.76 1.60
C VAL A 132 3.08 -12.23 1.67
N GLU A 133 2.39 -12.70 0.65
CA GLU A 133 1.96 -14.09 0.49
C GLU A 133 2.61 -14.70 -0.76
N GLY A 134 3.91 -14.95 -0.69
CA GLY A 134 4.70 -15.47 -1.80
C GLY A 134 5.29 -14.40 -2.73
N GLY A 135 6.05 -14.84 -3.72
CA GLY A 135 6.66 -13.97 -4.73
C GLY A 135 8.13 -13.61 -4.45
N ASP A 136 8.63 -12.67 -5.22
CA ASP A 136 9.97 -12.07 -5.10
C ASP A 136 9.83 -10.60 -4.71
N VAL A 137 10.02 -10.29 -3.42
CA VAL A 137 9.75 -8.97 -2.87
C VAL A 137 10.99 -8.35 -2.27
N GLU A 138 11.32 -7.16 -2.72
CA GLU A 138 12.41 -6.33 -2.20
C GLU A 138 11.85 -5.03 -1.61
N VAL A 139 12.24 -4.73 -0.37
CA VAL A 139 11.94 -3.50 0.35
C VAL A 139 13.25 -2.83 0.74
N ASN A 140 13.50 -1.61 0.30
CA ASN A 140 14.75 -0.93 0.58
C ASN A 140 14.57 0.57 0.84
N GLY A 141 15.14 1.06 1.94
CA GLY A 141 15.07 2.46 2.32
C GLY A 141 13.69 2.92 2.77
N CYS A 142 12.84 2.02 3.27
CA CYS A 142 11.45 2.30 3.58
C CYS A 142 11.19 2.51 5.08
N THR A 143 10.07 3.16 5.38
CA THR A 143 9.47 3.17 6.72
C THR A 143 8.16 2.40 6.67
N ILE A 144 8.06 1.32 7.45
CA ILE A 144 6.84 0.54 7.62
C ILE A 144 6.42 0.63 9.07
N ALA A 145 5.33 1.36 9.34
CA ALA A 145 4.98 1.70 10.72
C ALA A 145 3.50 1.46 11.03
N GLN A 146 3.25 0.78 12.15
CA GLN A 146 1.90 0.43 12.58
C GLN A 146 1.46 1.26 13.78
N PHE A 147 0.86 2.41 13.50
CA PHE A 147 0.28 3.29 14.51
C PHE A 147 -1.20 3.62 14.23
N TYR A 148 -1.95 2.67 13.65
CA TYR A 148 -3.37 2.86 13.33
C TYR A 148 -4.16 3.27 14.57
N PRO A 149 -4.78 4.45 14.58
CA PRO A 149 -5.32 5.02 15.81
C PRO A 149 -6.79 4.67 16.07
N PHE A 150 -7.51 4.14 15.07
CA PHE A 150 -8.96 4.00 15.13
C PHE A 150 -9.46 2.68 15.71
N ASP A 151 -8.62 1.66 15.79
CA ASP A 151 -8.98 0.35 16.33
C ASP A 151 -7.78 -0.33 16.98
N GLY A 152 -7.96 -0.83 18.20
CA GLY A 152 -6.93 -1.57 18.93
C GLY A 152 -6.64 -2.97 18.39
N ARG A 153 -7.49 -3.50 17.48
CA ARG A 153 -7.30 -4.80 16.80
C ARG A 153 -6.36 -4.71 15.59
N ARG A 154 -5.63 -3.62 15.44
CA ARG A 154 -4.61 -3.49 14.39
C ARG A 154 -3.62 -4.65 14.42
N GLU A 155 -3.20 -5.08 13.24
CA GLU A 155 -2.19 -6.12 13.07
C GLU A 155 -0.77 -5.51 13.12
N SER A 156 0.29 -6.33 13.04
CA SER A 156 1.70 -5.89 13.03
C SER A 156 2.07 -5.13 11.76
N ALA A 157 3.21 -4.44 11.77
CA ALA A 157 3.68 -3.63 10.63
C ALA A 157 3.92 -4.48 9.37
N ILE A 158 4.50 -5.67 9.52
CA ILE A 158 4.73 -6.62 8.42
C ILE A 158 4.16 -7.98 8.81
N GLY A 159 3.25 -8.49 7.97
CA GLY A 159 2.84 -9.89 7.98
C GLY A 159 3.33 -10.61 6.73
N PHE A 160 3.67 -11.90 6.86
CA PHE A 160 4.04 -12.70 5.71
C PHE A 160 3.64 -14.16 5.90
N ALA A 161 3.35 -14.84 4.79
CA ALA A 161 3.02 -16.27 4.76
C ALA A 161 3.99 -17.04 3.88
N SER A 162 4.20 -18.31 4.22
CA SER A 162 5.04 -19.23 3.43
C SER A 162 4.23 -19.88 2.29
N PRO A 163 4.83 -20.29 1.16
CA PRO A 163 6.25 -20.16 0.84
C PRO A 163 6.62 -18.78 0.28
N LEU A 164 7.79 -18.26 0.70
CA LEU A 164 8.37 -17.03 0.18
C LEU A 164 9.65 -17.37 -0.60
N PRO A 165 9.64 -17.38 -1.93
CA PRO A 165 10.86 -17.56 -2.74
C PRO A 165 11.94 -16.53 -2.40
N ARG A 166 11.54 -15.26 -2.23
CA ARG A 166 12.43 -14.21 -1.75
C ARG A 166 11.64 -13.08 -1.10
N PHE A 167 11.99 -12.72 0.12
CA PHE A 167 11.52 -11.51 0.78
C PHE A 167 12.68 -10.84 1.51
N GLU A 168 13.09 -9.69 1.04
CA GLU A 168 14.21 -8.94 1.60
C GLU A 168 13.77 -7.55 2.05
N VAL A 169 14.12 -7.21 3.29
CA VAL A 169 13.94 -5.86 3.84
C VAL A 169 15.32 -5.31 4.22
N ARG A 170 15.73 -4.22 3.60
CA ARG A 170 17.04 -3.60 3.79
C ARG A 170 16.91 -2.11 4.09
N ASN A 171 17.83 -1.57 4.88
CA ASN A 171 17.97 -0.13 5.14
C ASN A 171 16.64 0.54 5.53
N SER A 172 15.78 -0.19 6.23
CA SER A 172 14.39 0.21 6.48
C SER A 172 14.10 0.27 7.98
N LEU A 173 13.16 1.13 8.35
CA LEU A 173 12.61 1.20 9.70
C LEU A 173 11.29 0.41 9.74
N VAL A 174 11.20 -0.55 10.67
CA VAL A 174 9.96 -1.26 10.99
C VAL A 174 9.62 -0.98 12.45
N THR A 175 8.43 -0.45 12.73
CA THR A 175 8.04 -0.04 14.08
C THR A 175 6.52 -0.02 14.25
N GLY A 176 6.05 -0.09 15.49
CA GLY A 176 4.63 -0.02 15.80
C GLY A 176 4.34 -0.14 17.29
N TYR A 177 3.15 -0.62 17.62
CA TYR A 177 2.67 -0.80 18.99
C TYR A 177 2.87 -2.22 19.54
N HIS A 178 3.16 -3.19 18.67
CA HIS A 178 3.33 -4.58 19.08
C HIS A 178 4.78 -4.85 19.49
N ASP A 179 4.98 -5.83 20.35
CA ASP A 179 6.32 -6.33 20.69
C ASP A 179 6.99 -6.96 19.47
N ASP A 180 6.19 -7.63 18.63
CA ASP A 180 6.61 -8.23 17.35
C ASP A 180 5.92 -7.51 16.18
N GLU A 181 6.66 -6.69 15.45
CA GLU A 181 6.16 -5.96 14.29
C GLU A 181 6.43 -6.67 12.95
N VAL A 182 7.08 -7.83 12.97
CA VAL A 182 7.27 -8.70 11.82
C VAL A 182 6.80 -10.11 12.20
N VAL A 183 5.69 -10.54 11.60
CA VAL A 183 5.00 -11.75 12.01
C VAL A 183 4.81 -12.72 10.85
N TRP A 184 5.17 -13.98 11.08
CA TRP A 184 4.81 -15.05 10.17
C TRP A 184 3.39 -15.53 10.46
N GLU A 185 2.58 -15.63 9.40
CA GLU A 185 1.25 -16.17 9.47
C GLU A 185 1.18 -17.54 8.78
N ALA A 186 0.50 -18.51 9.40
CA ALA A 186 0.24 -19.78 8.74
C ALA A 186 -0.68 -19.54 7.51
N PRO A 187 -0.40 -20.19 6.36
CA PRO A 187 -1.28 -20.13 5.20
C PRO A 187 -2.70 -20.55 5.59
N LYS A 188 -3.68 -19.78 5.19
CA LYS A 188 -5.11 -20.07 5.42
C LYS A 188 -5.63 -21.09 4.43
#